data_8330c3e5f4f098894323df70dd321c26
#
_entry.id   8330c3e5f4f098894323df70dd321c26
#
_cell.length_a   1.000
_cell.length_b   1.000
_cell.length_c   1.000
_cell.angle_alpha   90.00
_cell.angle_beta   90.00
_cell.angle_gamma   90.00
#
_symmetry.space_group_name_H-M   'P 1'
#
loop_
_entity.id
_entity.type
_entity.pdbx_description
1 polymer ?
#
loop_
_entity_poly.entity_id
_entity_poly.type
_entity_poly.pdbx_seq_one_letter_code
_entity_poly.pdbx_strand_id
1 'polypeptide(L)'
;MKIEAVDLFYLSMPEVLDIGDGSQDALLVRIRAGAYEGWGECEASPLTSIASFVAPMSHSACKPVKYSVEGKNINDIADIHNISKLVYENSFDLLQADHTLSGIDIALWDLLGKIKQAPVYSLLGYKKAYAKLP
;
A
#
# COMPACT_ATOMS: atom_id res chain seq x y z
N MET A 1 -2.03 -14.45 -9.61
CA MET A 1 -1.69 -13.34 -10.52
C MET A 1 -0.44 -12.66 -9.98
N LYS A 2 0.44 -12.13 -10.83
CA LYS A 2 1.69 -11.52 -10.37
C LYS A 2 1.59 -10.01 -10.34
N ILE A 3 2.06 -9.37 -9.26
CA ILE A 3 2.17 -7.91 -9.17
C ILE A 3 3.28 -7.46 -10.12
N GLU A 4 2.95 -6.61 -11.07
CA GLU A 4 3.85 -6.15 -12.13
C GLU A 4 4.51 -4.83 -11.77
N ALA A 5 3.78 -3.93 -11.11
CA ALA A 5 4.28 -2.62 -10.73
C ALA A 5 3.50 -2.01 -9.56
N VAL A 6 4.19 -1.16 -8.83
CA VAL A 6 3.61 -0.24 -7.85
C VAL A 6 3.95 1.18 -8.29
N ASP A 7 2.93 1.97 -8.57
CA ASP A 7 3.07 3.38 -8.94
C ASP A 7 2.71 4.26 -7.74
N LEU A 8 3.52 5.27 -7.47
CA LEU A 8 3.36 6.21 -6.37
C LEU A 8 3.08 7.61 -6.94
N PHE A 9 1.98 8.22 -6.51
CA PHE A 9 1.56 9.55 -6.97
C PHE A 9 1.60 10.53 -5.81
N TYR A 10 2.58 11.42 -5.83
CA TYR A 10 2.66 12.52 -4.87
C TYR A 10 1.76 13.66 -5.31
N LEU A 11 0.75 13.96 -4.49
CA LEU A 11 -0.17 15.08 -4.68
C LEU A 11 0.20 16.19 -3.70
N SER A 12 0.82 17.23 -4.21
CA SER A 12 1.22 18.37 -3.40
C SER A 12 0.09 19.39 -3.28
N MET A 13 -0.20 19.81 -2.08
CA MET A 13 -1.09 20.94 -1.83
C MET A 13 -0.42 22.25 -2.27
N PRO A 14 -1.20 23.22 -2.77
CA PRO A 14 -0.64 24.56 -3.11
C PRO A 14 0.03 25.23 -1.91
N GLU A 15 -0.50 25.03 -0.73
CA GLU A 15 0.01 25.51 0.54
C GLU A 15 -0.30 24.51 1.65
N VAL A 16 0.70 24.15 2.44
CA VAL A 16 0.54 23.32 3.63
C VAL A 16 0.54 24.24 4.84
N LEU A 17 -0.55 24.22 5.60
CA LEU A 17 -0.73 25.06 6.79
C LEU A 17 -0.39 24.26 8.06
N ASP A 18 0.19 24.90 9.06
CA ASP A 18 0.47 24.30 10.37
C ASP A 18 -0.80 24.28 11.25
N ILE A 19 -1.80 23.52 10.82
CA ILE A 19 -3.11 23.40 11.48
C ILE A 19 -3.51 21.93 11.74
N GLY A 20 -2.56 21.03 11.92
CA GLY A 20 -2.79 19.58 12.02
C GLY A 20 -3.12 18.97 10.65
N ASP A 21 -4.03 18.00 10.60
CA ASP A 21 -4.31 17.21 9.38
C ASP A 21 -5.21 17.93 8.35
N GLY A 22 -5.50 19.19 8.57
CA GLY A 22 -6.42 19.96 7.70
C GLY A 22 -5.82 20.45 6.38
N SER A 23 -4.53 20.28 6.15
CA SER A 23 -3.81 20.77 4.97
C SER A 23 -2.54 19.99 4.77
N GLN A 24 -2.63 18.78 4.22
CA GLN A 24 -1.47 17.92 4.00
C GLN A 24 -1.37 17.45 2.56
N ASP A 25 -0.14 17.19 2.12
CA ASP A 25 0.12 16.48 0.87
C ASP A 25 -0.40 15.03 0.97
N ALA A 26 -0.73 14.43 -0.16
CA ALA A 26 -1.20 13.05 -0.22
C ALA A 26 -0.29 12.17 -1.06
N LEU A 27 -0.18 10.90 -0.69
CA LEU A 27 0.49 9.87 -1.48
C LEU A 27 -0.50 8.77 -1.86
N LEU A 28 -0.88 8.73 -3.13
CA LEU A 28 -1.69 7.64 -3.65
C LEU A 28 -0.80 6.51 -4.17
N VAL A 29 -1.24 5.29 -3.96
CA VAL A 29 -0.58 4.06 -4.38
C VAL A 29 -1.47 3.33 -5.37
N ARG A 30 -0.92 2.94 -6.53
CA ARG A 30 -1.57 2.04 -7.48
C ARG A 30 -0.74 0.78 -7.64
N ILE A 31 -1.37 -0.38 -7.49
CA ILE A 31 -0.74 -1.69 -7.74
C ILE A 31 -1.39 -2.29 -8.98
N ARG A 32 -0.57 -2.76 -9.92
CA ARG A 32 -1.03 -3.38 -11.16
C ARG A 32 -0.67 -4.87 -11.22
N ALA A 33 -1.65 -5.69 -11.65
CA ALA A 33 -1.46 -7.12 -11.91
C ALA A 33 -2.36 -7.57 -13.06
N GLY A 34 -1.79 -7.89 -14.21
CA GLY A 34 -2.51 -8.21 -15.43
C GLY A 34 -3.44 -7.05 -15.85
N ALA A 35 -4.72 -7.35 -16.03
CA ALA A 35 -5.72 -6.35 -16.41
C ALA A 35 -6.34 -5.58 -15.21
N TYR A 36 -5.88 -5.85 -13.99
CA TYR A 36 -6.45 -5.27 -12.78
C TYR A 36 -5.51 -4.26 -12.16
N GLU A 37 -6.10 -3.27 -11.49
CA GLU A 37 -5.38 -2.32 -10.65
C GLU A 37 -6.11 -2.09 -9.32
N GLY A 38 -5.35 -1.96 -8.24
CA GLY A 38 -5.83 -1.61 -6.92
C GLY A 38 -5.26 -0.27 -6.47
N TRP A 39 -6.03 0.49 -5.70
CA TRP A 39 -5.68 1.82 -5.23
C TRP A 39 -5.70 1.90 -3.71
N GLY A 40 -4.77 2.66 -3.16
CA GLY A 40 -4.68 2.97 -1.74
C GLY A 40 -4.07 4.34 -1.52
N GLU A 41 -4.07 4.79 -0.28
CA GLU A 41 -3.48 6.05 0.15
C GLU A 41 -2.60 5.81 1.37
N CYS A 42 -1.42 6.42 1.38
CA CYS A 42 -0.54 6.45 2.55
C CYS A 42 -0.77 7.74 3.34
N GLU A 43 -1.15 7.60 4.58
CA GLU A 43 -1.13 8.70 5.55
C GLU A 43 0.29 8.85 6.11
N ALA A 44 1.14 9.55 5.36
CA ALA A 44 2.51 9.81 5.79
C ALA A 44 3.13 10.92 4.94
N SER A 45 4.27 11.45 5.34
CA SER A 45 5.04 12.35 4.48
C SER A 45 5.36 11.65 3.16
N PRO A 46 4.84 12.12 2.02
CA PRO A 46 4.95 11.43 0.74
C PRO A 46 6.39 11.10 0.34
N LEU A 47 7.31 12.05 0.46
CA LEU A 47 8.71 11.86 0.03
C LEU A 47 9.45 10.84 0.89
N THR A 48 9.18 10.77 2.19
CA THR A 48 9.80 9.77 3.07
C THR A 48 9.27 8.37 2.78
N SER A 49 7.98 8.24 2.46
CA SER A 49 7.38 6.97 2.02
C SER A 49 7.92 6.53 0.66
N ILE A 50 8.04 7.44 -0.30
CA ILE A 50 8.66 7.16 -1.60
C ILE A 50 10.12 6.72 -1.41
N ALA A 51 10.89 7.40 -0.54
CA ALA A 51 12.26 7.02 -0.24
C ALA A 51 12.34 5.60 0.34
N SER A 52 11.50 5.25 1.30
CA SER A 52 11.50 3.89 1.87
C SER A 52 11.11 2.82 0.84
N PHE A 53 10.28 3.17 -0.14
CA PHE A 53 9.89 2.26 -1.21
C PHE A 53 11.05 1.93 -2.17
N VAL A 54 11.94 2.91 -2.48
CA VAL A 54 12.96 2.79 -3.52
C VAL A 54 14.41 2.88 -3.02
N ALA A 55 14.65 3.25 -1.77
CA ALA A 55 16.00 3.43 -1.23
C ALA A 55 16.86 2.18 -1.43
N PRO A 56 18.11 2.31 -1.91
CA PRO A 56 18.97 1.13 -2.09
C PRO A 56 19.23 0.44 -0.75
N MET A 57 19.28 -0.90 -0.79
CA MET A 57 19.61 -1.69 0.38
C MET A 57 20.99 -1.29 0.92
N SER A 58 21.05 -0.91 2.19
CA SER A 58 22.30 -0.61 2.89
C SER A 58 22.82 -1.78 3.74
N HIS A 59 21.90 -2.60 4.27
CA HIS A 59 22.19 -3.83 5.03
C HIS A 59 20.93 -4.71 5.11
N SER A 60 20.99 -5.87 5.77
CA SER A 60 20.00 -6.94 5.65
C SER A 60 18.54 -6.55 5.98
N ALA A 61 18.32 -5.78 7.04
CA ALA A 61 16.97 -5.34 7.46
C ALA A 61 16.57 -3.96 6.86
N CYS A 62 17.29 -3.50 5.84
CA CYS A 62 17.12 -2.20 5.20
C CYS A 62 16.96 -2.35 3.68
N LYS A 63 16.15 -3.34 3.26
CA LYS A 63 15.78 -3.49 1.84
C LYS A 63 14.64 -2.54 1.50
N PRO A 64 14.63 -1.95 0.29
CA PRO A 64 13.49 -1.14 -0.13
C PRO A 64 12.20 -1.98 -0.15
N VAL A 65 11.09 -1.38 0.28
CA VAL A 65 9.76 -2.02 0.33
C VAL A 65 9.38 -2.63 -1.01
N LYS A 66 9.80 -2.02 -2.11
CA LYS A 66 9.63 -2.51 -3.48
C LYS A 66 9.96 -4.00 -3.66
N TYR A 67 11.06 -4.49 -3.08
CA TYR A 67 11.49 -5.89 -3.24
C TYR A 67 10.56 -6.90 -2.56
N SER A 68 9.80 -6.44 -1.59
CA SER A 68 8.83 -7.27 -0.89
C SER A 68 7.45 -7.28 -1.53
N VAL A 69 7.19 -6.41 -2.52
CA VAL A 69 5.88 -6.24 -3.17
C VAL A 69 5.92 -6.61 -4.65
N GLU A 70 6.76 -5.95 -5.44
CA GLU A 70 6.82 -6.23 -6.88
C GLU A 70 7.31 -7.65 -7.16
N GLY A 71 6.70 -8.28 -8.14
CA GLY A 71 7.00 -9.66 -8.52
C GLY A 71 6.34 -10.72 -7.63
N LYS A 72 5.65 -10.35 -6.54
CA LYS A 72 4.92 -11.29 -5.69
C LYS A 72 3.58 -11.67 -6.31
N ASN A 73 3.05 -12.81 -5.88
CA ASN A 73 1.72 -13.24 -6.30
C ASN A 73 0.63 -12.55 -5.46
N ILE A 74 -0.55 -12.40 -6.07
CA ILE A 74 -1.76 -11.93 -5.44
C ILE A 74 -2.94 -12.78 -5.96
N ASN A 75 -3.31 -13.82 -5.22
CA ASN A 75 -4.38 -14.76 -5.57
C ASN A 75 -5.42 -14.91 -4.45
N ASP A 76 -4.99 -14.73 -3.20
CA ASP A 76 -5.83 -14.85 -2.02
C ASP A 76 -5.34 -13.94 -0.87
N ILE A 77 -6.04 -13.97 0.26
CA ILE A 77 -5.74 -13.16 1.44
C ILE A 77 -4.38 -13.54 2.04
N ALA A 78 -3.98 -14.81 1.97
CA ALA A 78 -2.71 -15.25 2.51
C ALA A 78 -1.53 -14.58 1.76
N ASP A 79 -1.67 -14.29 0.47
CA ASP A 79 -0.66 -13.55 -0.30
C ASP A 79 -0.49 -12.12 0.23
N ILE A 80 -1.58 -11.44 0.62
CA ILE A 80 -1.51 -10.09 1.24
C ILE A 80 -0.73 -10.17 2.55
N HIS A 81 -1.08 -11.11 3.43
CA HIS A 81 -0.39 -11.28 4.71
C HIS A 81 1.10 -11.64 4.53
N ASN A 82 1.43 -12.47 3.52
CA ASN A 82 2.80 -12.82 3.20
C ASN A 82 3.61 -11.62 2.70
N ILE A 83 3.02 -10.75 1.87
CA ILE A 83 3.66 -9.51 1.43
C ILE A 83 3.92 -8.60 2.62
N SER A 84 2.94 -8.38 3.49
CA SER A 84 3.08 -7.56 4.69
C SER A 84 4.20 -8.11 5.59
N LYS A 85 4.21 -9.42 5.84
CA LYS A 85 5.28 -10.08 6.61
C LYS A 85 6.65 -9.85 6.00
N LEU A 86 6.78 -9.98 4.68
CA LEU A 86 8.05 -9.75 3.98
C LEU A 86 8.53 -8.30 4.10
N VAL A 87 7.62 -7.31 4.08
CA VAL A 87 7.97 -5.92 4.30
C VAL A 87 8.52 -5.73 5.71
N TYR A 88 7.84 -6.24 6.74
CA TYR A 88 8.32 -6.17 8.13
C TYR A 88 9.71 -6.82 8.31
N GLU A 89 9.94 -7.99 7.71
CA GLU A 89 11.22 -8.70 7.84
C GLU A 89 12.36 -8.01 7.08
N ASN A 90 12.09 -7.53 5.88
CA ASN A 90 13.12 -7.01 4.97
C ASN A 90 13.42 -5.52 5.17
N SER A 91 12.45 -4.75 5.63
CA SER A 91 12.52 -3.28 5.71
C SER A 91 12.42 -2.77 7.16
N PHE A 92 12.73 -3.62 8.13
CA PHE A 92 12.57 -3.34 9.55
C PHE A 92 13.28 -2.06 10.01
N ASP A 93 14.47 -1.78 9.48
CA ASP A 93 15.25 -0.60 9.84
C ASP A 93 14.86 0.67 9.05
N LEU A 94 13.92 0.55 8.12
CA LEU A 94 13.34 1.71 7.45
C LEU A 94 12.14 2.23 8.26
N LEU A 95 12.34 3.26 9.08
CA LEU A 95 11.33 3.81 9.99
C LEU A 95 10.00 4.18 9.32
N GLN A 96 10.01 4.42 8.02
CA GLN A 96 8.83 4.77 7.24
C GLN A 96 8.18 3.57 6.53
N ALA A 97 8.70 2.35 6.72
CA ALA A 97 8.21 1.16 6.02
C ALA A 97 6.75 0.84 6.33
N ASP A 98 6.33 0.96 7.58
CA ASP A 98 4.95 0.66 8.01
C ASP A 98 3.94 1.65 7.41
N HIS A 99 4.28 2.93 7.38
CA HIS A 99 3.44 3.95 6.72
C HIS A 99 3.33 3.72 5.22
N THR A 100 4.44 3.36 4.58
CA THR A 100 4.46 3.00 3.15
C THR A 100 3.63 1.75 2.89
N LEU A 101 3.74 0.75 3.77
CA LEU A 101 2.97 -0.50 3.68
C LEU A 101 1.46 -0.24 3.84
N SER A 102 1.03 0.72 4.65
CA SER A 102 -0.40 0.99 4.85
C SER A 102 -1.14 1.28 3.53
N GLY A 103 -0.60 2.17 2.71
CA GLY A 103 -1.19 2.46 1.39
C GLY A 103 -1.09 1.29 0.41
N ILE A 104 -0.01 0.52 0.48
CA ILE A 104 0.16 -0.70 -0.32
C ILE A 104 -0.84 -1.76 0.11
N ASP A 105 -1.06 -1.96 1.41
CA ASP A 105 -2.02 -2.94 1.94
C ASP A 105 -3.44 -2.62 1.48
N ILE A 106 -3.88 -1.37 1.60
CA ILE A 106 -5.17 -0.92 1.07
C ILE A 106 -5.29 -1.22 -0.43
N ALA A 107 -4.26 -0.91 -1.21
CA ALA A 107 -4.24 -1.18 -2.64
C ALA A 107 -4.27 -2.68 -2.98
N LEU A 108 -3.63 -3.53 -2.17
CA LEU A 108 -3.67 -4.99 -2.33
C LEU A 108 -5.07 -5.55 -2.05
N TRP A 109 -5.76 -5.05 -1.02
CA TRP A 109 -7.14 -5.46 -0.74
C TRP A 109 -8.10 -5.02 -1.84
N ASP A 110 -7.97 -3.79 -2.36
CA ASP A 110 -8.77 -3.31 -3.50
C ASP A 110 -8.50 -4.14 -4.76
N LEU A 111 -7.23 -4.43 -5.05
CA LEU A 111 -6.83 -5.27 -6.17
C LEU A 111 -7.41 -6.68 -6.06
N LEU A 112 -7.27 -7.33 -4.89
CA LEU A 112 -7.81 -8.67 -4.66
C LEU A 112 -9.33 -8.68 -4.78
N GLY A 113 -10.01 -7.66 -4.28
CA GLY A 113 -11.46 -7.49 -4.42
C GLY A 113 -11.89 -7.46 -5.88
N LYS A 114 -11.18 -6.73 -6.72
CA LYS A 114 -11.43 -6.66 -8.17
C LYS A 114 -11.14 -7.99 -8.87
N ILE A 115 -10.02 -8.66 -8.56
CA ILE A 115 -9.68 -9.98 -9.09
C ILE A 115 -10.76 -11.02 -8.72
N LYS A 116 -11.25 -11.00 -7.49
CA LYS A 116 -12.28 -11.93 -6.99
C LYS A 116 -13.71 -11.51 -7.34
N GLN A 117 -13.91 -10.31 -7.91
CA GLN A 117 -15.23 -9.70 -8.16
C GLN A 117 -16.08 -9.66 -6.88
N ALA A 118 -15.46 -9.35 -5.76
CA ALA A 118 -16.05 -9.32 -4.43
C ALA A 118 -15.64 -8.05 -3.69
N PRO A 119 -16.56 -7.39 -2.99
CA PRO A 119 -16.21 -6.20 -2.19
C PRO A 119 -15.31 -6.61 -1.00
N VAL A 120 -14.41 -5.70 -0.62
CA VAL A 120 -13.41 -5.96 0.43
C VAL A 120 -14.05 -6.43 1.74
N TYR A 121 -15.20 -5.85 2.15
CA TYR A 121 -15.87 -6.28 3.37
C TYR A 121 -16.24 -7.78 3.35
N SER A 122 -16.59 -8.31 2.17
CA SER A 122 -16.91 -9.74 2.01
C SER A 122 -15.65 -10.61 2.12
N LEU A 123 -14.53 -10.15 1.58
CA LEU A 123 -13.23 -10.82 1.75
C LEU A 123 -12.79 -10.85 3.22
N LEU A 124 -13.14 -9.83 3.99
CA LEU A 124 -12.92 -9.73 5.43
C LEU A 124 -13.92 -10.58 6.26
N GLY A 125 -14.82 -11.33 5.61
CA GLY A 125 -15.77 -12.23 6.27
C GLY A 125 -17.09 -11.58 6.70
N TYR A 126 -17.34 -10.33 6.37
CA TYR A 126 -18.61 -9.66 6.68
C TYR A 126 -19.66 -9.98 5.63
N LYS A 127 -20.91 -10.22 6.07
CA LYS A 127 -22.03 -10.58 5.19
C LYS A 127 -22.79 -9.37 4.64
N LYS A 128 -22.61 -8.19 5.24
CA LYS A 128 -23.39 -6.99 4.91
C LYS A 128 -22.56 -5.73 5.17
N ALA A 129 -22.60 -4.81 4.22
CA ALA A 129 -22.12 -3.44 4.43
C ALA A 129 -23.23 -2.58 5.01
N TYR A 130 -22.89 -1.56 5.81
CA TYR A 130 -23.84 -0.53 6.22
C TYR A 130 -24.19 0.36 5.02
N ALA A 131 -25.48 0.64 4.84
CA ALA A 131 -25.96 1.49 3.74
C ALA A 131 -25.58 2.97 3.92
N LYS A 132 -25.36 3.39 5.17
CA LYS A 132 -24.88 4.72 5.53
C LYS A 132 -23.91 4.60 6.71
N LEU A 133 -22.88 5.42 6.69
CA LEU A 133 -22.07 5.67 7.88
C LEU A 133 -22.88 6.51 8.88
N PRO A 134 -22.67 6.28 10.18
CA PRO A 134 -23.33 7.07 11.22
C PRO A 134 -22.92 8.55 11.17
#